data_3df25d64f67d39c973d6455c150dbe08
#
_entry.id   3df25d64f67d39c973d6455c150dbe08
#
_cell.length_a   1.000
_cell.length_b   1.000
_cell.length_c   1.000
_cell.angle_alpha   90.00
_cell.angle_beta   90.00
_cell.angle_gamma   90.00
#
_symmetry.space_group_name_H-M   'P 1'
#
loop_
_entity.id
_entity.type
_entity.pdbx_description
1 polymer ?
#
loop_
_entity_poly.entity_id
_entity_poly.type
_entity_poly.pdbx_seq_one_letter_code
_entity_poly.pdbx_strand_id
1 'polypeptide(L)'
;MSQLSTFTEQEARDRVQASLPNWYVEAGHLCRQYKTDGWRASMLLANGISHLAEVTWHHPDLHIGWGGVLVKLRTHSEDAISDKDFELAAMIEQSVCWRPDADSALEGAPLEGNWRYLVAP
;
A
#
# COMPACT_ATOMS: atom_id res chain seq x y z
N MET A 1 -27.55 -8.53 -0.42
CA MET A 1 -26.50 -7.82 0.28
C MET A 1 -25.33 -8.75 0.51
N SER A 2 -24.19 -8.41 -0.01
CA SER A 2 -22.99 -9.23 0.19
C SER A 2 -22.48 -9.05 1.61
N GLN A 3 -22.10 -10.15 2.23
CA GLN A 3 -21.52 -10.15 3.54
C GLN A 3 -20.01 -9.98 3.42
N LEU A 4 -19.45 -9.07 4.23
CA LEU A 4 -18.02 -8.84 4.24
C LEU A 4 -17.31 -10.06 4.83
N SER A 5 -16.31 -10.58 4.11
CA SER A 5 -15.48 -11.68 4.61
C SER A 5 -14.37 -11.15 5.48
N THR A 6 -14.16 -11.81 6.62
CA THR A 6 -13.03 -11.52 7.51
C THR A 6 -12.08 -12.71 7.52
N PHE A 7 -10.85 -12.48 7.94
CA PHE A 7 -9.78 -13.47 7.88
C PHE A 7 -9.10 -13.63 9.22
N THR A 8 -8.79 -14.87 9.59
CA THR A 8 -7.83 -15.12 10.68
C THR A 8 -6.45 -14.66 10.21
N GLU A 9 -5.51 -14.52 11.15
CA GLU A 9 -4.12 -14.16 10.78
C GLU A 9 -3.53 -15.13 9.78
N GLN A 10 -3.75 -16.44 9.98
CA GLN A 10 -3.20 -17.44 9.07
C GLN A 10 -3.83 -17.37 7.68
N GLU A 11 -5.15 -17.21 7.63
CA GLU A 11 -5.85 -17.02 6.35
C GLU A 11 -5.36 -15.78 5.62
N ALA A 12 -5.15 -14.68 6.36
CA ALA A 12 -4.62 -13.45 5.79
C ALA A 12 -3.21 -13.63 5.26
N ARG A 13 -2.34 -14.34 6.00
CA ARG A 13 -0.98 -14.64 5.55
C ARG A 13 -0.96 -15.45 4.27
N ASP A 14 -1.82 -16.46 4.20
CA ASP A 14 -1.91 -17.31 3.00
C ASP A 14 -2.33 -16.48 1.79
N ARG A 15 -3.33 -15.61 1.96
CA ARG A 15 -3.83 -14.76 0.87
C ARG A 15 -2.79 -13.72 0.42
N VAL A 16 -2.07 -13.14 1.36
CA VAL A 16 -0.98 -12.18 1.07
C VAL A 16 0.09 -12.86 0.21
N GLN A 17 0.51 -14.05 0.60
CA GLN A 17 1.53 -14.79 -0.14
C GLN A 17 1.11 -15.04 -1.58
N ALA A 18 -0.17 -15.33 -1.80
CA ALA A 18 -0.70 -15.65 -3.12
C ALA A 18 -0.92 -14.40 -4.00
N SER A 19 -1.35 -13.28 -3.42
CA SER A 19 -1.84 -12.12 -4.19
C SER A 19 -1.06 -10.82 -4.00
N LEU A 20 -0.38 -10.65 -2.85
CA LEU A 20 0.32 -9.41 -2.51
C LEU A 20 1.67 -9.75 -1.85
N PRO A 21 2.62 -10.33 -2.61
CA PRO A 21 3.84 -10.90 -2.02
C PRO A 21 4.74 -9.90 -1.29
N ASN A 22 4.59 -8.61 -1.55
CA ASN A 22 5.38 -7.57 -0.87
C ASN A 22 4.69 -7.02 0.38
N TRP A 23 3.47 -7.47 0.65
CA TRP A 23 2.75 -7.15 1.87
C TRP A 23 2.98 -8.25 2.90
N TYR A 24 2.67 -7.96 4.15
CA TYR A 24 2.80 -8.95 5.24
C TYR A 24 1.73 -8.69 6.29
N VAL A 25 1.53 -9.67 7.16
CA VAL A 25 0.57 -9.58 8.27
C VAL A 25 1.35 -9.49 9.57
N GLU A 26 1.04 -8.50 10.38
CA GLU A 26 1.67 -8.30 11.67
C GLU A 26 0.67 -7.70 12.65
N ALA A 27 0.53 -8.33 13.82
CA ALA A 27 -0.33 -7.85 14.91
C ALA A 27 -1.75 -7.50 14.45
N GLY A 28 -2.33 -8.36 13.62
CA GLY A 28 -3.69 -8.19 13.14
C GLY A 28 -3.87 -7.15 12.06
N HIS A 29 -2.79 -6.66 11.47
CA HIS A 29 -2.82 -5.68 10.38
C HIS A 29 -2.22 -6.25 9.10
N LEU A 30 -2.73 -5.79 7.98
CA LEU A 30 -2.13 -6.01 6.66
C LEU A 30 -1.17 -4.83 6.41
N CYS A 31 0.11 -5.12 6.24
CA CYS A 31 1.18 -4.11 6.28
C CYS A 31 2.00 -4.08 5.00
N ARG A 32 2.48 -2.89 4.65
CA ARG A 32 3.38 -2.67 3.53
C ARG A 32 4.35 -1.55 3.86
N GLN A 33 5.64 -1.82 3.79
CA GLN A 33 6.67 -0.81 3.94
C GLN A 33 7.15 -0.37 2.56
N TYR A 34 6.80 0.85 2.17
CA TYR A 34 7.34 1.46 0.95
C TYR A 34 8.59 2.25 1.30
N LYS A 35 9.68 1.96 0.62
CA LYS A 35 10.93 2.70 0.81
C LYS A 35 11.00 3.84 -0.19
N THR A 36 11.30 5.02 0.31
CA THR A 36 11.38 6.24 -0.49
C THR A 36 12.76 6.86 -0.34
N ASP A 37 13.06 7.81 -1.22
CA ASP A 37 14.35 8.48 -1.20
C ASP A 37 14.18 9.94 -0.77
N GLY A 38 13.76 10.13 0.48
CA GLY A 38 13.67 11.43 1.09
C GLY A 38 12.28 11.84 1.50
N TRP A 39 12.21 12.92 2.26
CA TRP A 39 10.96 13.42 2.83
C TRP A 39 9.91 13.79 1.78
N ARG A 40 10.36 14.47 0.71
CA ARG A 40 9.46 14.86 -0.39
C ARG A 40 8.73 13.63 -0.96
N ALA A 41 9.50 12.58 -1.26
CA ALA A 41 8.93 11.34 -1.82
C ALA A 41 7.97 10.68 -0.84
N SER A 42 8.33 10.61 0.44
CA SER A 42 7.46 10.05 1.47
C SER A 42 6.14 10.79 1.57
N MET A 43 6.18 12.12 1.58
CA MET A 43 4.97 12.93 1.68
C MET A 43 4.09 12.83 0.44
N LEU A 44 4.69 12.78 -0.75
CA LEU A 44 3.93 12.59 -1.99
C LEU A 44 3.24 11.22 -2.00
N LEU A 45 3.95 10.19 -1.58
CA LEU A 45 3.39 8.85 -1.49
C LEU A 45 2.23 8.80 -0.50
N ALA A 46 2.42 9.35 0.69
CA ALA A 46 1.39 9.40 1.71
C ALA A 46 0.13 10.13 1.21
N ASN A 47 0.32 11.23 0.48
CA ASN A 47 -0.80 11.97 -0.11
C ASN A 47 -1.56 11.13 -1.14
N GLY A 48 -0.85 10.38 -1.98
CA GLY A 48 -1.49 9.50 -2.95
C GLY A 48 -2.30 8.39 -2.28
N ILE A 49 -1.72 7.76 -1.26
CA ILE A 49 -2.42 6.73 -0.49
C ILE A 49 -3.64 7.34 0.21
N SER A 50 -3.51 8.55 0.75
CA SER A 50 -4.59 9.24 1.43
C SER A 50 -5.78 9.51 0.48
N HIS A 51 -5.48 9.87 -0.76
CA HIS A 51 -6.53 10.03 -1.78
C HIS A 51 -7.31 8.73 -1.99
N LEU A 52 -6.60 7.62 -2.15
CA LEU A 52 -7.25 6.32 -2.32
C LEU A 52 -8.10 5.94 -1.11
N ALA A 53 -7.60 6.22 0.08
CA ALA A 53 -8.33 5.97 1.32
C ALA A 53 -9.65 6.75 1.38
N GLU A 54 -9.62 8.02 0.96
CA GLU A 54 -10.83 8.85 0.95
C GLU A 54 -11.85 8.37 -0.07
N VAL A 55 -11.43 8.06 -1.29
CA VAL A 55 -12.37 7.64 -2.33
C VAL A 55 -12.97 6.26 -2.06
N THR A 56 -12.28 5.41 -1.31
CA THR A 56 -12.78 4.08 -0.94
C THR A 56 -13.48 4.08 0.41
N TRP A 57 -13.33 5.15 1.17
CA TRP A 57 -13.84 5.30 2.53
C TRP A 57 -13.37 4.17 3.44
N HIS A 58 -12.08 3.84 3.34
CA HIS A 58 -11.41 2.88 4.20
C HIS A 58 -10.00 3.40 4.46
N HIS A 59 -9.66 3.64 5.71
CA HIS A 59 -8.48 4.45 6.05
C HIS A 59 -7.41 3.60 6.73
N PRO A 60 -6.19 3.59 6.20
CA PRO A 60 -5.05 2.94 6.85
C PRO A 60 -4.50 3.82 7.97
N ASP A 61 -3.65 3.21 8.80
CA ASP A 61 -2.69 3.97 9.59
C ASP A 61 -1.43 4.12 8.75
N LEU A 62 -0.89 5.33 8.71
CA LEU A 62 0.34 5.62 7.97
C LEU A 62 1.41 6.11 8.93
N HIS A 63 2.59 5.49 8.83
CA HIS A 63 3.77 5.96 9.56
C HIS A 63 4.73 6.54 8.53
N ILE A 64 4.88 7.86 8.53
CA ILE A 64 5.63 8.60 7.51
C ILE A 64 6.97 9.02 8.08
N GLY A 65 8.03 8.64 7.40
CA GLY A 65 9.38 9.05 7.77
C GLY A 65 10.16 9.48 6.55
N TRP A 66 11.38 9.95 6.76
CA TRP A 66 12.26 10.37 5.70
C TRP A 66 12.50 9.25 4.68
N GLY A 67 12.69 8.04 5.18
CA GLY A 67 13.05 6.88 4.35
C GLY A 67 11.88 6.01 3.89
N GLY A 68 10.65 6.36 4.21
CA GLY A 68 9.55 5.52 3.76
C GLY A 68 8.21 5.80 4.40
N VAL A 69 7.23 5.03 3.95
CA VAL A 69 5.86 5.07 4.47
C VAL A 69 5.45 3.65 4.81
N LEU A 70 5.10 3.41 6.07
CA LEU A 70 4.52 2.15 6.50
C LEU A 70 3.01 2.28 6.45
N VAL A 71 2.37 1.40 5.68
CA VAL A 71 0.92 1.33 5.54
C VAL A 71 0.42 0.16 6.38
N LYS A 72 -0.59 0.41 7.22
CA LYS A 72 -1.19 -0.64 8.05
C LYS A 72 -2.71 -0.59 7.88
N LEU A 73 -3.28 -1.72 7.49
CA LEU A 73 -4.71 -1.83 7.22
C LEU A 73 -5.37 -2.84 8.15
N ARG A 74 -6.53 -2.46 8.67
CA ARG A 74 -7.36 -3.31 9.49
C ARG A 74 -8.79 -2.78 9.42
N THR A 75 -9.77 -3.64 9.48
CA THR A 75 -11.17 -3.24 9.48
C THR A 75 -11.67 -3.19 10.92
N HIS A 76 -11.67 -2.00 11.49
CA HIS A 76 -11.98 -1.80 12.92
C HIS A 76 -13.38 -2.25 13.30
N SER A 77 -14.37 -2.04 12.45
CA SER A 77 -15.75 -2.46 12.70
C SER A 77 -15.90 -3.97 12.88
N GLU A 78 -14.97 -4.73 12.29
CA GLU A 78 -14.98 -6.19 12.35
C GLU A 78 -13.91 -6.73 13.31
N ASP A 79 -13.05 -5.86 13.82
CA ASP A 79 -11.91 -6.19 14.66
C ASP A 79 -11.03 -7.28 13.99
N ALA A 80 -10.82 -7.16 12.69
CA ALA A 80 -10.13 -8.16 11.88
C ALA A 80 -9.69 -7.57 10.54
N ILE A 81 -8.82 -8.29 9.86
CA ILE A 81 -8.52 -8.03 8.44
C ILE A 81 -9.72 -8.55 7.64
N SER A 82 -10.18 -7.78 6.67
CA SER A 82 -11.33 -8.12 5.85
C SER A 82 -11.03 -7.90 4.37
N ASP A 83 -12.01 -8.19 3.52
CA ASP A 83 -11.95 -7.91 2.08
C ASP A 83 -11.62 -6.44 1.79
N LYS A 84 -12.09 -5.51 2.62
CA LYS A 84 -11.80 -4.08 2.44
C LYS A 84 -10.30 -3.82 2.46
N ASP A 85 -9.58 -4.46 3.37
CA ASP A 85 -8.14 -4.30 3.51
C ASP A 85 -7.41 -4.85 2.29
N PHE A 86 -7.81 -6.01 1.81
CA PHE A 86 -7.19 -6.61 0.64
C PHE A 86 -7.47 -5.82 -0.63
N GLU A 87 -8.70 -5.35 -0.82
CA GLU A 87 -9.03 -4.55 -1.99
C GLU A 87 -8.28 -3.22 -2.01
N LEU A 88 -8.23 -2.52 -0.88
CA LEU A 88 -7.49 -1.27 -0.80
C LEU A 88 -5.99 -1.51 -0.96
N ALA A 89 -5.45 -2.56 -0.35
CA ALA A 89 -4.04 -2.92 -0.50
C ALA A 89 -3.67 -3.14 -1.97
N ALA A 90 -4.51 -3.84 -2.71
CA ALA A 90 -4.29 -4.08 -4.15
C ALA A 90 -4.29 -2.76 -4.94
N MET A 91 -5.22 -1.86 -4.65
CA MET A 91 -5.28 -0.54 -5.28
C MET A 91 -4.02 0.28 -4.99
N ILE A 92 -3.61 0.31 -3.72
CA ILE A 92 -2.41 1.03 -3.32
C ILE A 92 -1.18 0.47 -4.05
N GLU A 93 -1.02 -0.85 -4.03
CA GLU A 93 0.13 -1.49 -4.67
C GLU A 93 0.18 -1.18 -6.16
N GLN A 94 -0.95 -1.31 -6.86
CA GLN A 94 -1.04 -1.01 -8.29
C GLN A 94 -0.70 0.45 -8.58
N SER A 95 -1.21 1.37 -7.78
CA SER A 95 -0.98 2.81 -7.99
C SER A 95 0.45 3.20 -7.69
N VAL A 96 1.00 2.73 -6.58
CA VAL A 96 2.35 3.10 -6.13
C VAL A 96 3.41 2.50 -7.04
N CYS A 97 3.25 1.26 -7.46
CA CYS A 97 4.24 0.56 -8.26
C CYS A 97 4.04 0.71 -9.76
N TRP A 98 3.01 1.45 -10.18
CA TRP A 98 2.77 1.71 -11.60
C TRP A 98 3.92 2.50 -12.22
N ARG A 99 4.34 2.09 -13.38
CA ARG A 99 5.35 2.80 -14.17
C ARG A 99 4.92 2.79 -15.62
N PRO A 100 5.22 3.86 -16.37
CA PRO A 100 4.91 3.86 -17.79
C PRO A 100 5.73 2.79 -18.54
N ASP A 101 5.11 2.21 -19.57
CA ASP A 101 5.79 1.26 -20.44
C ASP A 101 6.89 1.96 -21.24
N ALA A 102 7.84 1.16 -21.77
CA ALA A 102 8.95 1.68 -22.57
C ALA A 102 8.48 2.45 -23.80
N ASP A 103 7.31 2.09 -24.34
CA ASP A 103 6.73 2.75 -25.52
C ASP A 103 5.89 3.97 -25.19
N SER A 104 5.69 4.27 -23.91
CA SER A 104 4.90 5.42 -23.49
C SER A 104 5.62 6.73 -23.79
N ALA A 105 4.85 7.78 -24.02
CA ALA A 105 5.39 9.14 -24.08
C ALA A 105 5.89 9.63 -22.73
N LEU A 106 5.42 9.00 -21.65
CA LEU A 106 5.84 9.35 -20.28
C LEU A 106 7.16 8.67 -19.95
N GLU A 107 8.09 9.43 -19.40
CA GLU A 107 9.44 8.92 -19.11
C GLU A 107 9.51 8.06 -17.85
N GLY A 108 8.66 8.33 -16.91
CA GLY A 108 8.73 7.73 -15.57
C GLY A 108 9.70 8.48 -14.65
N ALA A 109 9.54 8.23 -13.36
CA ALA A 109 10.39 8.85 -12.36
C ALA A 109 11.83 8.37 -12.48
N PRO A 110 12.82 9.23 -12.23
CA PRO A 110 14.23 8.83 -12.24
C PRO A 110 14.48 7.66 -11.27
N LEU A 111 15.31 6.71 -11.70
CA LEU A 111 15.69 5.57 -10.88
C LEU A 111 16.93 5.84 -10.03
N GLU A 112 17.62 6.92 -10.33
CA GLU A 112 18.87 7.30 -9.66
C GLU A 112 18.92 8.81 -9.48
N GLY A 113 19.79 9.28 -8.58
CA GLY A 113 20.04 10.69 -8.38
C GLY A 113 19.08 11.35 -7.40
N ASN A 114 19.09 12.68 -7.40
CA ASN A 114 18.43 13.49 -6.38
C ASN A 114 16.90 13.49 -6.46
N TRP A 115 16.33 13.05 -7.58
CA TRP A 115 14.90 13.09 -7.79
C TRP A 115 14.26 11.70 -7.81
N ARG A 116 15.01 10.69 -7.36
CA ARG A 116 14.47 9.35 -7.25
C ARG A 116 13.29 9.35 -6.27
N TYR A 117 12.23 8.64 -6.62
CA TYR A 117 11.02 8.60 -5.82
C TYR A 117 11.00 7.37 -4.90
N LEU A 118 10.87 6.20 -5.48
CA LEU A 118 10.86 4.95 -4.72
C LEU A 118 12.22 4.27 -4.82
N VAL A 119 12.64 3.64 -3.72
CA VAL A 119 13.94 2.98 -3.70
C VAL A 119 13.87 1.63 -4.39
N ALA A 120 12.84 0.86 -4.10
CA ALA A 120 12.56 -0.42 -4.72
C ALA A 120 11.20 -0.91 -4.24
N PRO A 121 10.48 -1.67 -5.03
CA PRO A 121 9.24 -2.28 -4.58
C PRO A 121 9.48 -3.36 -3.54
#